data_ba90915904a26a45fab180fca432c497
#
_entry.id   ba90915904a26a45fab180fca432c497
#
_cell.length_a   1.000
_cell.length_b   1.000
_cell.length_c   1.000
_cell.angle_alpha   90.00
_cell.angle_beta   90.00
_cell.angle_gamma   90.00
#
_symmetry.space_group_name_H-M   'P 1'
#
loop_
_entity.id
_entity.type
_entity.pdbx_description
1 polymer ?
#
loop_
_entity_poly.entity_id
_entity_poly.type
_entity_poly.pdbx_seq_one_letter_code
_entity_poly.pdbx_strand_id
1 'polypeptide(L)'
;MKENDSELINKAKNGDAKAYEGLLKKYKNSVYNLVYRMVRDVQEAEDLTQEAFIKAFNSLASFNEEYAFSTWLYKIATNNCIDFFRKRKLQTYSLDKPIQYKDSEIQHEIPDPDLNPEKSILARERSSMIQEAIETLPEKYYTAIVLRHNDEKSYEEIAEILELPLGTVKARIFRAREMLNKVLKERLS
;
A
#
# COMPACT_ATOMS: atom_id res chain seq x y z
N MET A 1 -10.72 -20.51 -16.35
CA MET A 1 -9.69 -19.71 -17.03
C MET A 1 -9.61 -18.37 -16.32
N LYS A 2 -8.42 -17.97 -15.83
CA LYS A 2 -8.25 -16.59 -15.30
C LYS A 2 -8.22 -15.66 -16.51
N GLU A 3 -9.21 -14.80 -16.67
CA GLU A 3 -9.18 -13.75 -17.68
C GLU A 3 -7.93 -12.89 -17.47
N ASN A 4 -7.22 -12.62 -18.56
CA ASN A 4 -6.01 -11.78 -18.54
C ASN A 4 -6.46 -10.32 -18.30
N ASP A 5 -5.65 -9.53 -17.59
CA ASP A 5 -5.95 -8.12 -17.30
C ASP A 5 -6.26 -7.31 -18.56
N SER A 6 -5.51 -7.51 -19.63
CA SER A 6 -5.75 -6.84 -20.91
C SER A 6 -7.16 -7.10 -21.46
N GLU A 7 -7.67 -8.32 -21.31
CA GLU A 7 -9.03 -8.65 -21.77
C GLU A 7 -10.10 -7.94 -20.94
N LEU A 8 -9.95 -7.98 -19.59
CA LEU A 8 -10.87 -7.28 -18.68
C LEU A 8 -10.83 -5.77 -18.90
N ILE A 9 -9.63 -5.19 -19.05
CA ILE A 9 -9.44 -3.76 -19.28
C ILE A 9 -10.11 -3.33 -20.59
N ASN A 10 -9.93 -4.08 -21.68
CA ASN A 10 -10.54 -3.76 -22.96
C ASN A 10 -12.07 -3.86 -22.91
N LYS A 11 -12.63 -4.87 -22.26
CA LYS A 11 -14.07 -4.97 -22.04
C LYS A 11 -14.60 -3.81 -21.19
N ALA A 12 -13.89 -3.45 -20.11
CA ALA A 12 -14.26 -2.35 -19.25
C ALA A 12 -14.19 -0.99 -19.97
N LYS A 13 -13.17 -0.74 -20.79
CA LYS A 13 -13.09 0.45 -21.68
C LYS A 13 -14.31 0.57 -22.61
N ASN A 14 -14.90 -0.56 -22.99
CA ASN A 14 -16.13 -0.61 -23.81
C ASN A 14 -17.44 -0.59 -22.98
N GLY A 15 -17.35 -0.35 -21.66
CA GLY A 15 -18.52 -0.20 -20.78
C GLY A 15 -19.09 -1.50 -20.22
N ASP A 16 -18.38 -2.62 -20.30
CA ASP A 16 -18.82 -3.89 -19.73
C ASP A 16 -18.74 -3.87 -18.21
N ALA A 17 -19.92 -3.83 -17.55
CA ALA A 17 -20.02 -3.81 -16.09
C ALA A 17 -19.41 -5.03 -15.40
N LYS A 18 -19.46 -6.22 -16.03
CA LYS A 18 -18.87 -7.45 -15.49
C LYS A 18 -17.33 -7.39 -15.50
N ALA A 19 -16.76 -6.72 -16.48
CA ALA A 19 -15.32 -6.51 -16.55
C ALA A 19 -14.84 -5.56 -15.44
N TYR A 20 -15.57 -4.49 -15.14
CA TYR A 20 -15.30 -3.64 -13.96
C TYR A 20 -15.37 -4.43 -12.66
N GLU A 21 -16.41 -5.24 -12.48
CA GLU A 21 -16.55 -6.11 -11.30
C GLU A 21 -15.38 -7.10 -11.18
N GLY A 22 -14.96 -7.69 -12.31
CA GLY A 22 -13.80 -8.58 -12.37
C GLY A 22 -12.50 -7.90 -11.92
N LEU A 23 -12.22 -6.69 -12.42
CA LEU A 23 -11.06 -5.89 -12.01
C LEU A 23 -11.15 -5.51 -10.53
N LEU A 24 -12.33 -5.05 -10.07
CA LEU A 24 -12.56 -4.71 -8.67
C LEU A 24 -12.28 -5.92 -7.77
N LYS A 25 -12.88 -7.08 -8.06
CA LYS A 25 -12.70 -8.32 -7.28
C LYS A 25 -11.23 -8.75 -7.24
N LYS A 26 -10.51 -8.59 -8.34
CA LYS A 26 -9.09 -8.99 -8.43
C LYS A 26 -8.19 -8.11 -7.60
N TYR A 27 -8.40 -6.80 -7.58
CA TYR A 27 -7.47 -5.83 -7.01
C TYR A 27 -7.91 -5.21 -5.68
N LYS A 28 -9.19 -5.34 -5.27
CA LYS A 28 -9.74 -4.70 -4.07
C LYS A 28 -8.88 -4.95 -2.83
N ASN A 29 -8.56 -6.21 -2.56
CA ASN A 29 -7.82 -6.55 -1.34
C ASN A 29 -6.38 -6.01 -1.36
N SER A 30 -5.70 -6.05 -2.51
CA SER A 30 -4.34 -5.53 -2.64
C SER A 30 -4.30 -4.02 -2.48
N VAL A 31 -5.24 -3.29 -3.09
CA VAL A 31 -5.36 -1.83 -2.96
C VAL A 31 -5.74 -1.46 -1.53
N TYR A 32 -6.73 -2.12 -0.95
CA TYR A 32 -7.13 -1.89 0.46
C TYR A 32 -5.95 -2.08 1.41
N ASN A 33 -5.19 -3.18 1.27
CA ASN A 33 -4.05 -3.45 2.12
C ASN A 33 -2.95 -2.37 1.97
N LEU A 34 -2.68 -1.90 0.74
CA LEU A 34 -1.76 -0.80 0.52
C LEU A 34 -2.24 0.48 1.21
N VAL A 35 -3.49 0.87 0.99
CA VAL A 35 -4.10 2.07 1.57
C VAL A 35 -4.14 1.98 3.09
N TYR A 36 -4.60 0.85 3.65
CA TYR A 36 -4.66 0.62 5.09
C TYR A 36 -3.28 0.75 5.76
N ARG A 37 -2.24 0.19 5.17
CA ARG A 37 -0.86 0.34 5.66
C ARG A 37 -0.41 1.80 5.67
N MET A 38 -0.91 2.62 4.73
CA MET A 38 -0.57 4.05 4.67
C MET A 38 -1.34 4.87 5.71
N VAL A 39 -2.68 4.68 5.81
CA VAL A 39 -3.53 5.54 6.63
C VAL A 39 -3.77 5.01 8.05
N ARG A 40 -3.66 3.69 8.26
CA ARG A 40 -3.80 2.98 9.56
C ARG A 40 -5.14 3.23 10.25
N ASP A 41 -6.17 3.44 9.47
CA ASP A 41 -7.54 3.59 9.90
C ASP A 41 -8.44 2.81 8.95
N VAL A 42 -9.31 1.96 9.49
CA VAL A 42 -10.16 1.04 8.70
C VAL A 42 -11.13 1.82 7.83
N GLN A 43 -11.80 2.82 8.42
CA GLN A 43 -12.82 3.61 7.74
C GLN A 43 -12.20 4.43 6.60
N GLU A 44 -11.13 5.16 6.89
CA GLU A 44 -10.40 5.94 5.89
C GLU A 44 -9.81 5.05 4.79
N ALA A 45 -9.34 3.83 5.14
CA ALA A 45 -8.84 2.90 4.16
C ALA A 45 -9.93 2.38 3.22
N GLU A 46 -11.12 2.10 3.72
CA GLU A 46 -12.27 1.71 2.91
C GLU A 46 -12.68 2.85 1.95
N ASP A 47 -12.82 4.05 2.46
CA ASP A 47 -13.25 5.23 1.69
C ASP A 47 -12.23 5.58 0.59
N LEU A 48 -10.93 5.64 0.94
CA LEU A 48 -9.87 5.93 -0.02
C LEU A 48 -9.69 4.81 -1.06
N THR A 49 -9.94 3.56 -0.67
CA THR A 49 -9.94 2.44 -1.61
C THR A 49 -11.07 2.58 -2.62
N GLN A 50 -12.30 2.88 -2.17
CA GLN A 50 -13.43 3.12 -3.05
C GLN A 50 -13.17 4.31 -3.99
N GLU A 51 -12.66 5.42 -3.44
CA GLU A 51 -12.30 6.60 -4.24
C GLU A 51 -11.23 6.27 -5.30
N ALA A 52 -10.23 5.44 -4.96
CA ALA A 52 -9.21 5.01 -5.91
C ALA A 52 -9.81 4.23 -7.09
N PHE A 53 -10.73 3.31 -6.84
CA PHE A 53 -11.42 2.58 -7.91
C PHE A 53 -12.33 3.48 -8.76
N ILE A 54 -13.07 4.40 -8.13
CA ILE A 54 -13.89 5.38 -8.87
C ILE A 54 -13.01 6.21 -9.81
N LYS A 55 -11.89 6.76 -9.31
CA LYS A 55 -10.95 7.53 -10.13
C LYS A 55 -10.33 6.68 -11.25
N ALA A 56 -9.91 5.45 -10.92
CA ALA A 56 -9.35 4.52 -11.89
C ALA A 56 -10.35 4.22 -13.02
N PHE A 57 -11.57 3.88 -12.69
CA PHE A 57 -12.57 3.54 -13.69
C PHE A 57 -12.99 4.75 -14.53
N ASN A 58 -13.11 5.94 -13.94
CA ASN A 58 -13.39 7.17 -14.67
C ASN A 58 -12.24 7.55 -15.64
N SER A 59 -11.01 7.19 -15.33
CA SER A 59 -9.83 7.48 -16.15
C SER A 59 -9.32 6.26 -16.93
N LEU A 60 -10.06 5.14 -16.95
CA LEU A 60 -9.61 3.89 -17.58
C LEU A 60 -9.30 4.04 -19.07
N ALA A 61 -10.02 4.91 -19.78
CA ALA A 61 -9.78 5.19 -21.18
C ALA A 61 -8.37 5.77 -21.44
N SER A 62 -7.77 6.46 -20.46
CA SER A 62 -6.42 7.03 -20.53
C SER A 62 -5.33 6.07 -20.06
N PHE A 63 -5.69 4.87 -19.60
CA PHE A 63 -4.70 3.89 -19.17
C PHE A 63 -3.84 3.42 -20.34
N ASN A 64 -2.51 3.58 -20.20
CA ASN A 64 -1.53 3.08 -21.16
C ASN A 64 -1.16 1.63 -20.81
N GLU A 65 -1.39 0.71 -21.74
CA GLU A 65 -1.15 -0.72 -21.58
C GLU A 65 0.35 -1.13 -21.61
N GLU A 66 1.25 -0.19 -21.86
CA GLU A 66 2.70 -0.40 -21.67
C GLU A 66 3.07 -0.65 -20.20
N TYR A 67 2.23 -0.20 -19.27
CA TYR A 67 2.40 -0.38 -17.84
C TYR A 67 1.49 -1.48 -17.29
N ALA A 68 1.90 -2.13 -16.20
CA ALA A 68 1.04 -3.03 -15.48
C ALA A 68 -0.16 -2.28 -14.88
N PHE A 69 -1.37 -2.78 -15.07
CA PHE A 69 -2.58 -2.17 -14.50
C PHE A 69 -2.48 -1.98 -12.98
N SER A 70 -1.89 -2.96 -12.28
CA SER A 70 -1.66 -2.84 -10.84
C SER A 70 -0.77 -1.64 -10.46
N THR A 71 0.27 -1.33 -11.24
CA THR A 71 1.16 -0.20 -10.99
C THR A 71 0.41 1.13 -11.17
N TRP A 72 -0.38 1.25 -12.23
CA TRP A 72 -1.21 2.41 -12.49
C TRP A 72 -2.30 2.61 -11.41
N LEU A 73 -2.99 1.54 -11.01
CA LEU A 73 -4.00 1.57 -9.95
C LEU A 73 -3.39 1.93 -8.59
N TYR A 74 -2.21 1.38 -8.27
CA TYR A 74 -1.47 1.72 -7.05
C TYR A 74 -1.03 3.17 -7.00
N LYS A 75 -0.62 3.74 -8.15
CA LYS A 75 -0.33 5.17 -8.28
C LYS A 75 -1.54 6.02 -7.89
N ILE A 76 -2.74 5.70 -8.41
CA ILE A 76 -3.97 6.41 -8.07
C ILE A 76 -4.27 6.29 -6.56
N ALA A 77 -4.19 5.09 -5.99
CA ALA A 77 -4.45 4.85 -4.58
C ALA A 77 -3.46 5.58 -3.67
N THR A 78 -2.17 5.54 -4.01
CA THR A 78 -1.11 6.23 -3.26
C THR A 78 -1.29 7.74 -3.31
N ASN A 79 -1.63 8.30 -4.47
CA ASN A 79 -1.90 9.74 -4.61
C ASN A 79 -3.11 10.16 -3.78
N ASN A 80 -4.16 9.34 -3.70
CA ASN A 80 -5.30 9.61 -2.81
C ASN A 80 -4.87 9.68 -1.35
N CYS A 81 -4.01 8.76 -0.89
CA CYS A 81 -3.49 8.79 0.47
C CYS A 81 -2.64 10.03 0.74
N ILE A 82 -1.75 10.41 -0.18
CA ILE A 82 -0.93 11.61 -0.06
C ILE A 82 -1.80 12.87 0.01
N ASP A 83 -2.83 12.96 -0.83
CA ASP A 83 -3.78 14.08 -0.83
C ASP A 83 -4.59 14.14 0.47
N PHE A 84 -5.01 12.98 1.00
CA PHE A 84 -5.66 12.86 2.29
C PHE A 84 -4.78 13.42 3.43
N PHE A 85 -3.52 13.00 3.52
CA PHE A 85 -2.59 13.51 4.53
C PHE A 85 -2.32 15.00 4.37
N ARG A 86 -2.20 15.49 3.14
CA ARG A 86 -2.01 16.92 2.88
C ARG A 86 -3.20 17.74 3.36
N LYS A 87 -4.44 17.32 3.08
CA LYS A 87 -5.67 17.97 3.55
C LYS A 87 -5.76 17.95 5.07
N ARG A 88 -5.50 16.80 5.69
CA ARG A 88 -5.54 16.64 7.15
C ARG A 88 -4.51 17.53 7.84
N LYS A 89 -3.30 17.62 7.29
CA LYS A 89 -2.26 18.52 7.80
C LYS A 89 -2.69 19.99 7.74
N LEU A 90 -3.30 20.44 6.65
CA LEU A 90 -3.82 21.80 6.51
C LEU A 90 -4.92 22.11 7.54
N GLN A 91 -5.82 21.15 7.80
CA GLN A 91 -6.86 21.29 8.82
C GLN A 91 -6.28 21.36 10.23
N THR A 92 -5.22 20.58 10.53
CA THR A 92 -4.57 20.58 11.85
C THR A 92 -3.84 21.89 12.14
N TYR A 93 -3.26 22.55 11.14
CA TYR A 93 -2.67 23.89 11.31
C TYR A 93 -3.72 24.98 11.60
N SER A 94 -5.00 24.73 11.25
CA SER A 94 -6.10 25.66 11.56
C SER A 94 -6.73 25.44 12.94
N LEU A 95 -6.42 24.33 13.63
CA LEU A 95 -6.97 23.97 14.93
C LEU A 95 -5.82 23.42 15.78
N ASP A 96 -5.30 24.23 16.71
CA ASP A 96 -4.25 23.90 17.69
C ASP A 96 -4.63 22.71 18.59
N LYS A 97 -4.57 21.48 18.11
CA LYS A 97 -4.65 20.27 18.94
C LYS A 97 -3.73 19.18 18.38
N PRO A 98 -2.85 18.58 19.20
CA PRO A 98 -2.05 17.42 18.81
C PRO A 98 -2.95 16.20 18.62
N ILE A 99 -2.81 15.55 17.47
CA ILE A 99 -3.56 14.33 17.13
C ILE A 99 -2.84 13.16 17.79
N GLN A 100 -3.51 12.50 18.74
CA GLN A 100 -3.11 11.20 19.26
C GLN A 100 -3.53 10.12 18.25
N TYR A 101 -2.56 9.32 17.78
CA TYR A 101 -2.83 8.10 17.03
C TYR A 101 -3.45 7.07 17.99
N LYS A 102 -4.64 6.59 17.68
CA LYS A 102 -5.22 5.42 18.34
C LYS A 102 -4.66 4.16 17.68
N ASP A 103 -3.94 3.38 18.46
CA ASP A 103 -3.59 2.01 18.09
C ASP A 103 -4.88 1.18 17.98
N SER A 104 -5.18 0.73 16.78
CA SER A 104 -6.17 -0.32 16.56
C SER A 104 -5.43 -1.58 16.16
N GLU A 105 -5.31 -2.50 17.09
CA GLU A 105 -4.83 -3.86 16.82
C GLU A 105 -5.84 -4.56 15.91
N ILE A 106 -5.47 -4.78 14.66
CA ILE A 106 -6.18 -5.72 13.79
C ILE A 106 -5.18 -6.79 13.36
N GLN A 107 -5.32 -7.96 13.98
CA GLN A 107 -4.64 -9.18 13.56
C GLN A 107 -5.30 -9.70 12.28
N HIS A 108 -4.60 -9.60 11.16
CA HIS A 108 -4.92 -10.40 9.99
C HIS A 108 -4.16 -11.72 10.08
N GLU A 109 -4.84 -12.75 10.52
CA GLU A 109 -4.37 -14.13 10.41
C GLU A 109 -4.42 -14.58 8.95
N ILE A 110 -3.24 -14.86 8.38
CA ILE A 110 -3.11 -15.69 7.19
C ILE A 110 -2.77 -17.09 7.73
N PRO A 111 -3.65 -18.09 7.63
CA PRO A 111 -3.34 -19.45 8.03
C PRO A 111 -2.42 -20.09 6.99
N ASP A 112 -1.22 -20.42 7.37
CA ASP A 112 -0.34 -21.34 6.61
C ASP A 112 -0.46 -22.73 7.28
N PRO A 113 -0.91 -23.79 6.56
CA PRO A 113 -1.27 -25.07 7.16
C PRO A 113 -0.11 -26.00 7.49
N ASP A 114 1.16 -25.67 7.26
CA ASP A 114 2.27 -26.65 7.27
C ASP A 114 3.52 -26.22 8.04
N LEU A 115 3.40 -25.75 9.31
CA LEU A 115 4.58 -25.46 10.12
C LEU A 115 4.43 -25.94 11.56
N ASN A 116 5.50 -26.64 12.01
CA ASN A 116 5.76 -27.02 13.40
C ASN A 116 5.41 -25.86 14.36
N PRO A 117 4.55 -26.07 15.40
CA PRO A 117 4.00 -25.02 16.25
C PRO A 117 5.04 -24.06 16.86
N GLU A 118 6.18 -24.56 17.30
CA GLU A 118 7.24 -23.74 17.90
C GLU A 118 7.94 -22.81 16.88
N LYS A 119 8.19 -23.32 15.66
CA LYS A 119 8.75 -22.49 14.59
C LYS A 119 7.75 -21.43 14.09
N SER A 120 6.45 -21.73 14.15
CA SER A 120 5.41 -20.79 13.73
C SER A 120 5.27 -19.64 14.74
N ILE A 121 5.37 -19.88 16.05
CA ILE A 121 5.32 -18.84 17.08
C ILE A 121 6.53 -17.88 16.93
N LEU A 122 7.73 -18.40 16.85
CA LEU A 122 8.93 -17.57 16.66
C LEU A 122 8.91 -16.79 15.34
N ALA A 123 8.38 -17.36 14.28
CA ALA A 123 8.23 -16.67 13.00
C ALA A 123 7.20 -15.55 13.08
N ARG A 124 6.07 -15.78 13.79
CA ARG A 124 5.04 -14.75 14.04
C ARG A 124 5.57 -13.61 14.90
N GLU A 125 6.26 -13.91 15.99
CA GLU A 125 6.88 -12.88 16.84
C GLU A 125 7.89 -12.04 16.07
N ARG A 126 8.74 -12.65 15.24
CA ARG A 126 9.68 -11.93 14.37
C ARG A 126 8.95 -11.07 13.32
N SER A 127 7.89 -11.59 12.73
CA SER A 127 7.07 -10.86 11.75
C SER A 127 6.41 -9.65 12.40
N SER A 128 5.82 -9.82 13.60
CA SER A 128 5.22 -8.72 14.36
C SER A 128 6.26 -7.66 14.72
N MET A 129 7.43 -8.07 15.20
CA MET A 129 8.51 -7.15 15.55
C MET A 129 9.01 -6.33 14.35
N ILE A 130 9.12 -6.98 13.16
CA ILE A 130 9.49 -6.29 11.93
C ILE A 130 8.38 -5.33 11.50
N GLN A 131 7.12 -5.74 11.58
CA GLN A 131 5.99 -4.90 11.24
C GLN A 131 5.92 -3.66 12.13
N GLU A 132 6.04 -3.82 13.43
CA GLU A 132 6.11 -2.70 14.39
C GLU A 132 7.29 -1.77 14.10
N ALA A 133 8.46 -2.32 13.77
CA ALA A 133 9.62 -1.51 13.38
C ALA A 133 9.36 -0.70 12.10
N ILE A 134 8.72 -1.31 11.10
CA ILE A 134 8.32 -0.63 9.85
C ILE A 134 7.37 0.54 10.18
N GLU A 135 6.49 0.36 11.15
CA GLU A 135 5.52 1.37 11.57
C GLU A 135 6.16 2.61 12.23
N THR A 136 7.35 2.49 12.76
CA THR A 136 8.09 3.65 13.31
C THR A 136 8.73 4.53 12.24
N LEU A 137 8.76 4.07 10.98
CA LEU A 137 9.38 4.84 9.90
C LEU A 137 8.60 6.11 9.57
N PRO A 138 9.28 7.23 9.27
CA PRO A 138 8.63 8.39 8.67
C PRO A 138 7.92 8.00 7.35
N GLU A 139 6.74 8.60 7.09
CA GLU A 139 5.84 8.30 5.98
C GLU A 139 6.55 8.08 4.63
N LYS A 140 7.47 8.98 4.25
CA LYS A 140 8.21 8.91 2.99
C LYS A 140 9.10 7.67 2.83
N TYR A 141 9.56 7.08 3.94
CA TYR A 141 10.35 5.85 3.94
C TYR A 141 9.46 4.63 4.08
N TYR A 142 8.41 4.74 4.89
CA TYR A 142 7.40 3.73 5.09
C TYR A 142 6.75 3.31 3.77
N THR A 143 6.21 4.26 3.00
CA THR A 143 5.55 3.96 1.72
C THR A 143 6.49 3.25 0.74
N ALA A 144 7.74 3.70 0.62
CA ALA A 144 8.71 3.09 -0.28
C ALA A 144 9.08 1.65 0.14
N ILE A 145 9.22 1.39 1.45
CA ILE A 145 9.57 0.07 1.97
C ILE A 145 8.40 -0.91 1.83
N VAL A 146 7.16 -0.46 2.09
CA VAL A 146 5.95 -1.27 1.93
C VAL A 146 5.78 -1.70 0.48
N LEU A 147 5.83 -0.79 -0.48
CA LEU A 147 5.74 -1.11 -1.91
C LEU A 147 6.83 -2.12 -2.33
N ARG A 148 8.04 -2.01 -1.78
CA ARG A 148 9.14 -2.92 -2.12
C ARG A 148 8.99 -4.31 -1.52
N HIS A 149 8.63 -4.40 -0.22
CA HIS A 149 8.69 -5.67 0.53
C HIS A 149 7.36 -6.39 0.65
N ASN A 150 6.25 -5.65 0.73
CA ASN A 150 4.93 -6.26 0.87
C ASN A 150 4.22 -6.44 -0.48
N ASP A 151 4.43 -5.50 -1.40
CA ASP A 151 3.79 -5.51 -2.72
C ASP A 151 4.77 -5.93 -3.84
N GLU A 152 6.00 -6.30 -3.49
CA GLU A 152 7.07 -6.83 -4.36
C GLU A 152 7.38 -5.96 -5.59
N LYS A 153 7.09 -4.66 -5.52
CA LYS A 153 7.30 -3.72 -6.63
C LYS A 153 8.79 -3.50 -6.92
N SER A 154 9.15 -3.42 -8.20
CA SER A 154 10.49 -3.02 -8.63
C SER A 154 10.78 -1.56 -8.25
N TYR A 155 12.04 -1.14 -8.26
CA TYR A 155 12.38 0.25 -7.98
C TYR A 155 11.81 1.19 -9.04
N GLU A 156 11.72 0.73 -10.28
CA GLU A 156 11.15 1.43 -11.42
C GLU A 156 9.64 1.62 -11.22
N GLU A 157 8.93 0.56 -10.87
CA GLU A 157 7.49 0.65 -10.56
C GLU A 157 7.22 1.59 -9.37
N ILE A 158 8.04 1.52 -8.31
CA ILE A 158 7.92 2.43 -7.16
C ILE A 158 8.17 3.88 -7.59
N ALA A 159 9.12 4.12 -8.49
CA ALA A 159 9.38 5.46 -9.01
C ALA A 159 8.16 6.01 -9.76
N GLU A 160 7.47 5.18 -10.54
CA GLU A 160 6.22 5.54 -11.22
C GLU A 160 5.06 5.76 -10.25
N ILE A 161 4.86 4.83 -9.29
CA ILE A 161 3.79 4.93 -8.30
C ILE A 161 3.92 6.21 -7.47
N LEU A 162 5.13 6.54 -7.02
CA LEU A 162 5.40 7.68 -6.14
C LEU A 162 5.72 8.98 -6.90
N GLU A 163 5.78 8.93 -8.23
CA GLU A 163 6.19 10.07 -9.10
C GLU A 163 7.54 10.67 -8.68
N LEU A 164 8.52 9.80 -8.41
CA LEU A 164 9.84 10.18 -7.92
C LEU A 164 10.94 9.70 -8.87
N PRO A 165 12.07 10.43 -8.95
CA PRO A 165 13.26 9.93 -9.64
C PRO A 165 13.72 8.61 -9.03
N LEU A 166 14.16 7.65 -9.86
CA LEU A 166 14.64 6.34 -9.44
C LEU A 166 15.75 6.43 -8.37
N GLY A 167 16.65 7.39 -8.49
CA GLY A 167 17.70 7.65 -7.49
C GLY A 167 17.12 8.01 -6.12
N THR A 168 16.01 8.77 -6.09
CA THR A 168 15.31 9.12 -4.85
C THR A 168 14.66 7.89 -4.21
N VAL A 169 14.06 7.01 -5.00
CA VAL A 169 13.48 5.75 -4.50
C VAL A 169 14.56 4.86 -3.89
N LYS A 170 15.68 4.67 -4.60
CA LYS A 170 16.83 3.90 -4.07
C LYS A 170 17.33 4.47 -2.75
N ALA A 171 17.49 5.79 -2.65
CA ALA A 171 17.91 6.45 -1.43
C ALA A 171 16.88 6.31 -0.29
N ARG A 172 15.57 6.40 -0.58
CA ARG A 172 14.53 6.20 0.44
C ARG A 172 14.53 4.79 0.99
N ILE A 173 14.61 3.78 0.13
CA ILE A 173 14.65 2.36 0.54
C ILE A 173 15.93 2.06 1.34
N PHE A 174 17.07 2.59 0.91
CA PHE A 174 18.33 2.44 1.64
C PHE A 174 18.22 3.01 3.06
N ARG A 175 17.77 4.26 3.20
CA ARG A 175 17.61 4.92 4.50
C ARG A 175 16.55 4.23 5.37
N ALA A 176 15.45 3.74 4.79
CA ALA A 176 14.47 2.94 5.51
C ALA A 176 15.11 1.70 6.15
N ARG A 177 15.92 0.97 5.38
CA ARG A 177 16.64 -0.22 5.87
C ARG A 177 17.65 0.11 6.97
N GLU A 178 18.37 1.22 6.87
CA GLU A 178 19.28 1.68 7.93
C GLU A 178 18.53 1.96 9.24
N MET A 179 17.38 2.67 9.15
CA MET A 179 16.55 2.97 10.32
C MET A 179 15.96 1.70 10.93
N LEU A 180 15.45 0.77 10.11
CA LEU A 180 14.95 -0.52 10.58
C LEU A 180 16.05 -1.34 11.28
N ASN A 181 17.24 -1.42 10.69
CA ASN A 181 18.37 -2.12 11.30
C ASN A 181 18.73 -1.56 12.69
N LYS A 182 18.65 -0.23 12.87
CA LYS A 182 18.91 0.39 14.16
C LYS A 182 17.85 -0.02 15.19
N VAL A 183 16.58 0.12 14.85
CA VAL A 183 15.44 -0.22 15.73
C VAL A 183 15.46 -1.71 16.11
N LEU A 184 15.69 -2.59 15.13
CA LEU A 184 15.70 -4.03 15.36
C LEU A 184 16.91 -4.48 16.21
N LYS A 185 18.07 -3.86 16.05
CA LYS A 185 19.23 -4.13 16.91
C LYS A 185 18.98 -3.72 18.37
N GLU A 186 18.37 -2.57 18.62
CA GLU A 186 18.01 -2.09 19.96
C GLU A 186 16.99 -3.02 20.64
N ARG A 187 16.08 -3.65 19.90
CA ARG A 187 15.08 -4.59 20.43
C ARG A 187 15.61 -6.02 20.66
N LEU A 188 16.70 -6.39 20.00
CA LEU A 188 17.32 -7.72 20.11
C LEU A 188 18.52 -7.75 21.07
N SER A 189 18.92 -6.60 21.63
CA SER A 189 19.97 -6.46 22.66
C SER A 189 19.38 -6.49 24.04
#